data_78ac68017eafeef294a85ad557f9483c
#
_entry.id   78ac68017eafeef294a85ad557f9483c
#
_cell.length_a   1.000
_cell.length_b   1.000
_cell.length_c   1.000
_cell.angle_alpha   90.00
_cell.angle_beta   90.00
_cell.angle_gamma   90.00
#
_symmetry.space_group_name_H-M   'P 1'
#
loop_
_entity.id
_entity.type
_entity.pdbx_description
1 polymer ?
#
loop_
_entity_poly.entity_id
_entity_poly.type
_entity_poly.pdbx_seq_one_letter_code
_entity_poly.pdbx_strand_id
1 'polypeptide(L)'
;MKNGAAVIHFWQSRTEAVKRQKARRITDQGKRSDVTSGKHLDGFIKLAKQIIIDNGIEEIEVYTKGKISLTIPGFFRPTKTWDLLVVSQNRLLAAIELKSQVGPSFGNNFNNRVEEALGNATDLNTAYREGVFGESSKPFVGYVFVLEECEKSLTPVKFSSPHFRTLKEFEKTSYAQRYEGGSDKSCH
;
A
#
# COMPACT_ATOMS: atom_id res chain seq x y z
N MET A 1 3.47 20.97 2.53
CA MET A 1 2.26 21.32 3.32
C MET A 1 1.04 20.42 3.02
N LYS A 2 0.84 19.88 1.81
CA LYS A 2 -0.33 19.00 1.49
C LYS A 2 -0.31 17.66 2.27
N ASN A 3 0.87 17.13 2.63
CA ASN A 3 1.01 15.85 3.32
C ASN A 3 0.47 15.87 4.77
N GLY A 4 0.58 16.99 5.47
CA GLY A 4 0.10 17.12 6.86
C GLY A 4 -1.40 16.86 7.02
N ALA A 5 -2.21 17.32 6.07
CA ALA A 5 -3.67 17.10 6.10
C ALA A 5 -4.03 15.61 5.96
N ALA A 6 -3.32 14.84 5.12
CA ALA A 6 -3.53 13.40 4.96
C ALA A 6 -3.15 12.64 6.24
N VAL A 7 -2.06 13.02 6.91
CA VAL A 7 -1.63 12.43 8.19
C VAL A 7 -2.65 12.73 9.29
N ILE A 8 -3.11 13.98 9.41
CA ILE A 8 -4.15 14.36 10.38
C ILE A 8 -5.43 13.54 10.16
N HIS A 9 -5.90 13.45 8.92
CA HIS A 9 -7.07 12.65 8.57
C HIS A 9 -6.90 11.18 8.96
N PHE A 10 -5.71 10.61 8.72
CA PHE A 10 -5.39 9.23 9.07
C PHE A 10 -5.58 8.97 10.57
N TRP A 11 -4.97 9.79 11.43
CA TRP A 11 -5.06 9.62 12.88
C TRP A 11 -6.45 9.91 13.43
N GLN A 12 -7.13 10.95 12.94
CA GLN A 12 -8.52 11.25 13.33
C GLN A 12 -9.46 10.09 13.02
N SER A 13 -9.41 9.56 11.78
CA SER A 13 -10.26 8.44 11.35
C SER A 13 -10.02 7.18 12.19
N ARG A 14 -8.77 6.89 12.55
CA ARG A 14 -8.43 5.76 13.43
C ARG A 14 -8.93 5.98 14.86
N THR A 15 -8.74 7.16 15.42
CA THR A 15 -9.21 7.50 16.77
C THR A 15 -10.71 7.38 16.86
N GLU A 16 -11.45 7.88 15.88
CA GLU A 16 -12.90 7.74 15.81
C GLU A 16 -13.36 6.28 15.71
N ALA A 17 -12.67 5.47 14.87
CA ALA A 17 -12.97 4.06 14.75
C ALA A 17 -12.81 3.32 16.08
N VAL A 18 -11.73 3.58 16.82
CA VAL A 18 -11.50 3.01 18.16
C VAL A 18 -12.56 3.47 19.17
N LYS A 19 -12.94 4.76 19.14
CA LYS A 19 -14.02 5.28 20.00
C LYS A 19 -15.36 4.58 19.73
N ARG A 20 -15.73 4.42 18.45
CA ARG A 20 -16.95 3.72 18.03
C ARG A 20 -16.95 2.25 18.46
N GLN A 21 -15.80 1.56 18.33
CA GLN A 21 -15.65 0.17 18.76
C GLN A 21 -15.86 0.03 20.28
N LYS A 22 -15.24 0.90 21.08
CA LYS A 22 -15.42 0.93 22.54
C LYS A 22 -16.88 1.22 22.94
N ALA A 23 -17.54 2.16 22.27
CA ALA A 23 -18.93 2.53 22.55
C ALA A 23 -19.94 1.39 22.24
N ARG A 24 -19.63 0.53 21.26
CA ARG A 24 -20.50 -0.60 20.89
C ARG A 24 -20.41 -1.81 21.82
N ARG A 25 -19.59 -1.79 22.87
CA ARG A 25 -19.36 -2.92 23.81
C ARG A 25 -19.14 -4.27 23.11
N ILE A 26 -18.59 -4.28 21.92
CA ILE A 26 -18.35 -5.51 21.17
C ILE A 26 -17.07 -6.13 21.71
N THR A 27 -17.23 -7.11 22.61
CA THR A 27 -16.16 -7.96 23.13
C THR A 27 -15.72 -9.05 22.13
N ASP A 28 -16.31 -9.07 20.94
CA ASP A 28 -16.08 -10.12 19.96
C ASP A 28 -14.77 -9.87 19.19
N GLN A 29 -13.76 -10.70 19.47
CA GLN A 29 -12.45 -10.64 18.85
C GLN A 29 -12.47 -10.93 17.33
N GLY A 30 -13.59 -11.39 16.78
CA GLY A 30 -13.79 -11.72 15.38
C GLY A 30 -13.97 -10.54 14.43
N LYS A 31 -14.31 -9.36 14.92
CA LYS A 31 -14.56 -8.15 14.10
C LYS A 31 -13.39 -7.15 14.10
N ARG A 32 -12.17 -7.62 13.93
CA ARG A 32 -11.02 -6.74 13.57
C ARG A 32 -11.25 -5.99 12.25
N SER A 33 -12.22 -6.40 11.44
CA SER A 33 -12.49 -5.88 10.10
C SER A 33 -13.02 -4.44 10.06
N ASP A 34 -13.75 -3.97 11.09
CA ASP A 34 -14.35 -2.63 11.05
C ASP A 34 -13.36 -1.50 11.38
N VAL A 35 -12.26 -1.80 12.09
CA VAL A 35 -11.16 -0.85 12.31
C VAL A 35 -10.26 -0.74 11.08
N THR A 36 -10.34 -1.74 10.19
CA THR A 36 -9.57 -1.86 8.94
C THR A 36 -10.36 -1.47 7.69
N SER A 37 -11.56 -0.86 7.82
CA SER A 37 -12.18 -0.23 6.66
C SER A 37 -11.21 0.83 6.14
N GLY A 38 -10.71 0.73 4.90
CA GLY A 38 -9.63 1.54 4.34
C GLY A 38 -9.81 3.08 4.39
N LYS A 39 -10.89 3.56 5.04
CA LYS A 39 -11.24 4.98 5.20
C LYS A 39 -10.15 5.86 5.82
N HIS A 40 -9.29 5.29 6.67
CA HIS A 40 -8.17 6.04 7.25
C HIS A 40 -7.10 6.42 6.20
N LEU A 41 -7.05 5.71 5.08
CA LEU A 41 -6.15 6.00 3.95
C LEU A 41 -6.77 6.96 2.91
N ASP A 42 -8.05 7.32 3.02
CA ASP A 42 -8.75 8.21 2.06
C ASP A 42 -8.04 9.56 1.87
N GLY A 43 -7.39 10.08 2.94
CA GLY A 43 -6.58 11.29 2.86
C GLY A 43 -5.36 11.14 1.94
N PHE A 44 -4.70 9.99 2.00
CA PHE A 44 -3.55 9.67 1.13
C PHE A 44 -3.98 9.34 -0.30
N ILE A 45 -5.14 8.69 -0.49
CA ILE A 45 -5.73 8.47 -1.82
C ILE A 45 -6.03 9.80 -2.50
N LYS A 46 -6.63 10.75 -1.78
CA LYS A 46 -6.90 12.11 -2.29
C LYS A 46 -5.60 12.84 -2.64
N LEU A 47 -4.58 12.72 -1.80
CA LEU A 47 -3.26 13.31 -2.05
C LEU A 47 -2.62 12.72 -3.32
N ALA A 48 -2.62 11.40 -3.46
CA ALA A 48 -2.09 10.72 -4.65
C ALA A 48 -2.84 11.14 -5.91
N LYS A 49 -4.18 11.16 -5.87
CA LYS A 49 -5.02 11.67 -6.97
C LYS A 49 -4.65 13.10 -7.35
N GLN A 50 -4.49 13.99 -6.37
CA GLN A 50 -4.14 15.39 -6.63
C GLN A 50 -2.76 15.53 -7.27
N ILE A 51 -1.77 14.76 -6.80
CA ILE A 51 -0.42 14.73 -7.39
C ILE A 51 -0.51 14.30 -8.86
N ILE A 52 -1.27 13.26 -9.18
CA ILE A 52 -1.43 12.76 -10.55
C ILE A 52 -2.05 13.84 -11.44
N ILE A 53 -3.11 14.51 -10.98
CA ILE A 53 -3.77 15.59 -11.73
C ILE A 53 -2.85 16.80 -11.89
N ASP A 54 -2.12 17.20 -10.85
CA ASP A 54 -1.20 18.35 -10.88
C ASP A 54 -0.01 18.14 -11.85
N ASN A 55 0.29 16.87 -12.24
CA ASN A 55 1.31 16.57 -13.25
C ASN A 55 0.83 16.80 -14.70
N GLY A 56 -0.42 17.23 -14.91
CA GLY A 56 -0.88 17.71 -16.21
C GLY A 56 -0.98 16.67 -17.32
N ILE A 57 -1.13 15.38 -16.97
CA ILE A 57 -1.39 14.34 -17.97
C ILE A 57 -2.82 14.55 -18.49
N GLU A 58 -2.96 14.79 -19.78
CA GLU A 58 -4.26 15.01 -20.41
C GLU A 58 -5.06 13.70 -20.57
N GLU A 59 -6.39 13.84 -20.64
CA GLU A 59 -7.32 12.72 -20.90
C GLU A 59 -7.16 11.52 -19.95
N ILE A 60 -6.90 11.78 -18.65
CA ILE A 60 -6.80 10.71 -17.64
C ILE A 60 -8.08 10.57 -16.82
N GLU A 61 -8.40 9.32 -16.52
CA GLU A 61 -9.41 8.93 -15.55
C GLU A 61 -8.72 8.36 -14.31
N VAL A 62 -8.98 8.97 -13.14
CA VAL A 62 -8.40 8.52 -11.88
C VAL A 62 -9.49 7.90 -11.01
N TYR A 63 -9.50 6.57 -10.97
CA TYR A 63 -10.44 5.78 -10.18
C TYR A 63 -9.92 5.62 -8.76
N THR A 64 -10.75 5.97 -7.77
CA THR A 64 -10.45 5.84 -6.32
C THR A 64 -11.61 5.25 -5.53
N LYS A 65 -12.71 4.92 -6.20
CA LYS A 65 -13.94 4.38 -5.61
C LYS A 65 -14.63 3.43 -6.59
N GLY A 66 -15.46 2.56 -6.02
CA GLY A 66 -16.19 1.58 -6.81
C GLY A 66 -15.36 0.32 -7.06
N LYS A 67 -15.75 -0.80 -6.43
CA LYS A 67 -15.00 -2.06 -6.52
C LYS A 67 -14.78 -2.48 -7.99
N ILE A 68 -15.80 -2.35 -8.84
CA ILE A 68 -15.71 -2.74 -10.25
C ILE A 68 -14.67 -1.89 -10.99
N SER A 69 -14.73 -0.57 -10.83
CA SER A 69 -13.81 0.39 -11.50
C SER A 69 -12.36 0.29 -11.03
N LEU A 70 -12.12 -0.34 -9.89
CA LEU A 70 -10.79 -0.56 -9.29
C LEU A 70 -10.28 -1.98 -9.53
N THR A 71 -11.06 -2.84 -10.19
CA THR A 71 -10.70 -4.24 -10.39
C THR A 71 -10.22 -4.46 -11.82
N ILE A 72 -9.01 -4.96 -11.94
CA ILE A 72 -8.37 -5.32 -13.22
C ILE A 72 -7.93 -6.78 -13.22
N PRO A 73 -7.74 -7.40 -14.40
CA PRO A 73 -7.19 -8.74 -14.49
C PRO A 73 -5.80 -8.85 -13.88
N GLY A 74 -5.46 -10.01 -13.34
CA GLY A 74 -4.11 -10.42 -13.00
C GLY A 74 -3.66 -11.54 -13.92
N PHE A 75 -2.43 -12.03 -13.72
CA PHE A 75 -1.91 -13.21 -14.39
C PHE A 75 -2.03 -14.47 -13.52
N PHE A 76 -1.58 -14.39 -12.27
CA PHE A 76 -1.62 -15.50 -11.31
C PHE A 76 -2.96 -15.62 -10.58
N ARG A 77 -3.87 -14.69 -10.79
CA ARG A 77 -5.24 -14.66 -10.26
C ARG A 77 -6.18 -14.02 -11.28
N PRO A 78 -7.47 -14.38 -11.27
CA PRO A 78 -8.44 -13.85 -12.25
C PRO A 78 -8.50 -12.32 -12.22
N THR A 79 -8.58 -11.73 -11.04
CA THR A 79 -8.69 -10.28 -10.86
C THR A 79 -8.07 -9.80 -9.56
N LYS A 80 -7.68 -8.52 -9.53
CA LYS A 80 -7.30 -7.79 -8.32
C LYS A 80 -7.99 -6.44 -8.28
N THR A 81 -8.52 -6.10 -7.09
CA THR A 81 -9.01 -4.74 -6.80
C THR A 81 -7.86 -3.93 -6.20
N TRP A 82 -7.57 -2.78 -6.79
CA TRP A 82 -6.56 -1.82 -6.37
C TRP A 82 -7.18 -0.68 -5.57
N ASP A 83 -6.38 0.13 -4.89
CA ASP A 83 -6.86 1.31 -4.17
C ASP A 83 -6.96 2.55 -5.06
N LEU A 84 -6.14 2.62 -6.11
CA LEU A 84 -6.17 3.68 -7.11
C LEU A 84 -5.71 3.14 -8.47
N LEU A 85 -6.45 3.48 -9.52
CA LEU A 85 -6.09 3.21 -10.91
C LEU A 85 -6.07 4.50 -11.70
N VAL A 86 -5.13 4.61 -12.64
CA VAL A 86 -5.07 5.68 -13.63
C VAL A 86 -5.17 5.06 -15.01
N VAL A 87 -6.15 5.51 -15.78
CA VAL A 87 -6.41 5.03 -17.13
C VAL A 87 -6.46 6.23 -18.07
N SER A 88 -5.96 6.10 -19.28
CA SER A 88 -6.09 7.08 -20.35
C SER A 88 -6.35 6.35 -21.66
N GLN A 89 -7.38 6.75 -22.37
CA GLN A 89 -7.72 6.18 -23.68
C GLN A 89 -7.71 4.63 -23.68
N ASN A 90 -8.36 4.04 -22.69
CA ASN A 90 -8.42 2.58 -22.46
C ASN A 90 -7.05 1.90 -22.19
N ARG A 91 -6.03 2.65 -21.83
CA ARG A 91 -4.70 2.14 -21.44
C ARG A 91 -4.49 2.29 -19.95
N LEU A 92 -4.03 1.24 -19.28
CA LEU A 92 -3.66 1.30 -17.87
C LEU A 92 -2.32 2.05 -17.73
N LEU A 93 -2.34 3.22 -17.10
CA LEU A 93 -1.12 4.00 -16.85
C LEU A 93 -0.51 3.70 -15.48
N ALA A 94 -1.35 3.51 -14.46
CA ALA A 94 -0.85 3.21 -13.12
C ALA A 94 -1.85 2.39 -12.30
N ALA A 95 -1.32 1.53 -11.46
CA ALA A 95 -2.06 0.81 -10.41
C ALA A 95 -1.34 1.00 -9.08
N ILE A 96 -2.04 1.55 -8.09
CA ILE A 96 -1.45 1.93 -6.80
C ILE A 96 -2.21 1.25 -5.67
N GLU A 97 -1.45 0.62 -4.78
CA GLU A 97 -1.92 0.03 -3.53
C GLU A 97 -1.47 0.90 -2.37
N LEU A 98 -2.35 1.12 -1.39
CA LEU A 98 -2.03 1.86 -0.18
C LEU A 98 -2.18 0.95 1.04
N LYS A 99 -1.18 0.93 1.88
CA LYS A 99 -1.19 0.17 3.13
C LYS A 99 -0.71 1.02 4.28
N SER A 100 -1.11 0.64 5.48
CA SER A 100 -0.60 1.25 6.70
C SER A 100 -0.24 0.19 7.73
N GLN A 101 0.72 0.53 8.56
CA GLN A 101 1.09 -0.27 9.72
C GLN A 101 1.21 0.61 10.96
N VAL A 102 0.40 0.27 11.93
CA VAL A 102 0.39 0.88 13.27
C VAL A 102 0.58 -0.25 14.27
N GLY A 103 1.37 -0.02 15.33
CA GLY A 103 1.67 -1.03 16.32
C GLY A 103 0.46 -1.75 16.92
N PRO A 104 0.69 -2.79 17.72
CA PRO A 104 1.97 -3.18 18.31
C PRO A 104 2.81 -4.20 17.49
N SER A 105 2.23 -4.86 16.49
CA SER A 105 2.86 -5.97 15.74
C SER A 105 3.54 -5.47 14.45
N PHE A 106 4.84 -5.18 14.50
CA PHE A 106 5.56 -4.75 13.30
C PHE A 106 6.16 -5.90 12.48
N GLY A 107 6.71 -6.94 13.12
CA GLY A 107 7.46 -8.00 12.45
C GLY A 107 6.67 -8.81 11.44
N ASN A 108 5.60 -9.48 11.87
CA ASN A 108 4.76 -10.28 10.98
C ASN A 108 4.14 -9.42 9.86
N ASN A 109 3.73 -8.19 10.21
CA ASN A 109 3.15 -7.30 9.22
C ASN A 109 4.19 -6.84 8.18
N PHE A 110 5.46 -6.63 8.57
CA PHE A 110 6.51 -6.27 7.64
C PHE A 110 6.67 -7.33 6.53
N ASN A 111 6.83 -8.60 6.90
CA ASN A 111 6.97 -9.68 5.92
C ASN A 111 5.75 -9.75 4.98
N ASN A 112 4.54 -9.72 5.55
CA ASN A 112 3.32 -9.75 4.75
C ASN A 112 3.25 -8.56 3.77
N ARG A 113 3.68 -7.35 4.18
CA ARG A 113 3.68 -6.18 3.29
C ARG A 113 4.70 -6.31 2.16
N VAL A 114 5.88 -6.86 2.45
CA VAL A 114 6.88 -7.15 1.40
C VAL A 114 6.35 -8.19 0.42
N GLU A 115 5.77 -9.29 0.91
CA GLU A 115 5.18 -10.34 0.08
C GLU A 115 4.03 -9.80 -0.78
N GLU A 116 3.12 -8.99 -0.21
CA GLU A 116 2.03 -8.35 -0.95
C GLU A 116 2.54 -7.40 -2.03
N ALA A 117 3.52 -6.56 -1.72
CA ALA A 117 4.07 -5.60 -2.67
C ALA A 117 4.73 -6.31 -3.85
N LEU A 118 5.62 -7.27 -3.58
CA LEU A 118 6.31 -8.05 -4.60
C LEU A 118 5.32 -8.91 -5.42
N GLY A 119 4.39 -9.58 -4.76
CA GLY A 119 3.37 -10.40 -5.42
C GLY A 119 2.46 -9.57 -6.33
N ASN A 120 2.00 -8.41 -5.88
CA ASN A 120 1.17 -7.51 -6.68
C ASN A 120 1.94 -6.95 -7.88
N ALA A 121 3.19 -6.54 -7.70
CA ALA A 121 4.03 -6.03 -8.78
C ALA A 121 4.34 -7.12 -9.81
N THR A 122 4.69 -8.33 -9.35
CA THR A 122 4.96 -9.48 -10.21
C THR A 122 3.73 -9.86 -11.03
N ASP A 123 2.57 -9.96 -10.37
CA ASP A 123 1.31 -10.32 -11.01
C ASP A 123 0.94 -9.34 -12.13
N LEU A 124 0.96 -8.02 -11.84
CA LEU A 124 0.62 -7.00 -12.82
C LEU A 124 1.64 -6.93 -13.97
N ASN A 125 2.94 -6.96 -13.65
CA ASN A 125 3.99 -6.92 -14.67
C ASN A 125 3.95 -8.17 -15.57
N THR A 126 3.59 -9.33 -15.03
CA THR A 126 3.40 -10.55 -15.83
C THR A 126 2.17 -10.42 -16.70
N ALA A 127 1.03 -9.99 -16.16
CA ALA A 127 -0.18 -9.74 -16.94
C ALA A 127 0.08 -8.76 -18.10
N TYR A 128 0.87 -7.70 -17.86
CA TYR A 128 1.29 -6.77 -18.90
C TYR A 128 2.09 -7.48 -20.02
N ARG A 129 3.12 -8.24 -19.65
CA ARG A 129 3.98 -8.94 -20.62
C ARG A 129 3.22 -9.97 -21.45
N GLU A 130 2.20 -10.59 -20.85
CA GLU A 130 1.33 -11.58 -21.52
C GLU A 130 0.20 -10.92 -22.32
N GLY A 131 0.23 -9.59 -22.50
CA GLY A 131 -0.70 -8.86 -23.37
C GLY A 131 -2.11 -8.65 -22.81
N VAL A 132 -2.33 -8.88 -21.51
CA VAL A 132 -3.66 -8.73 -20.87
C VAL A 132 -4.21 -7.31 -21.02
N PHE A 133 -3.36 -6.29 -21.12
CA PHE A 133 -3.74 -4.88 -21.27
C PHE A 133 -3.61 -4.36 -22.70
N GLY A 134 -3.53 -5.26 -23.70
CA GLY A 134 -3.39 -4.90 -25.10
C GLY A 134 -2.09 -4.14 -25.39
N GLU A 135 -2.11 -3.29 -26.41
CA GLU A 135 -0.94 -2.46 -26.82
C GLU A 135 -0.77 -1.24 -25.89
N SER A 136 -0.61 -1.48 -24.61
CA SER A 136 -0.34 -0.43 -23.62
C SER A 136 1.17 -0.33 -23.36
N SER A 137 1.65 0.85 -22.97
CA SER A 137 2.96 0.97 -22.34
C SER A 137 2.97 0.26 -20.97
N LYS A 138 4.13 -0.10 -20.47
CA LYS A 138 4.25 -0.72 -19.14
C LYS A 138 3.62 0.17 -18.08
N PRO A 139 2.59 -0.30 -17.35
CA PRO A 139 1.95 0.51 -16.32
C PRO A 139 2.88 0.73 -15.12
N PHE A 140 2.77 1.89 -14.50
CA PHE A 140 3.42 2.14 -13.23
C PHE A 140 2.72 1.35 -12.12
N VAL A 141 3.50 0.61 -11.34
CA VAL A 141 3.02 -0.10 -10.14
C VAL A 141 3.49 0.65 -8.90
N GLY A 142 2.56 1.23 -8.17
CA GLY A 142 2.85 1.96 -6.95
C GLY A 142 2.44 1.21 -5.68
N TYR A 143 3.27 1.29 -4.65
CA TYR A 143 2.93 0.79 -3.31
C TYR A 143 3.23 1.87 -2.28
N VAL A 144 2.19 2.55 -1.81
CA VAL A 144 2.30 3.61 -0.80
C VAL A 144 2.13 3.00 0.58
N PHE A 145 3.11 3.21 1.44
CA PHE A 145 3.11 2.64 2.78
C PHE A 145 3.17 3.73 3.86
N VAL A 146 2.21 3.69 4.78
CA VAL A 146 2.15 4.61 5.93
C VAL A 146 2.52 3.85 7.18
N LEU A 147 3.69 4.15 7.73
CA LEU A 147 4.20 3.54 8.96
C LEU A 147 4.04 4.50 10.14
N GLU A 148 3.55 3.97 11.28
CA GLU A 148 3.59 4.70 12.54
C GLU A 148 5.03 4.88 13.00
N GLU A 149 5.42 6.13 13.25
CA GLU A 149 6.68 6.45 13.91
C GLU A 149 6.54 6.29 15.42
N CYS A 150 7.20 5.27 15.96
CA CYS A 150 7.25 4.99 17.39
C CYS A 150 8.55 4.25 17.73
N GLU A 151 8.86 4.10 19.02
CA GLU A 151 10.06 3.42 19.48
C GLU A 151 10.26 2.04 18.81
N LYS A 152 9.20 1.23 18.73
CA LYS A 152 9.26 -0.12 18.12
C LYS A 152 9.54 -0.11 16.62
N SER A 153 9.05 0.89 15.88
CA SER A 153 9.31 1.00 14.46
C SER A 153 10.69 1.57 14.14
N LEU A 154 11.28 2.32 15.07
CA LEU A 154 12.58 2.97 14.94
C LEU A 154 13.74 2.18 15.56
N THR A 155 13.45 1.24 16.45
CA THR A 155 14.49 0.43 17.11
C THR A 155 15.03 -0.64 16.17
N PRO A 156 16.36 -0.82 16.06
CA PRO A 156 16.96 -1.88 15.27
C PRO A 156 16.49 -3.28 15.69
N VAL A 157 16.11 -4.09 14.72
CA VAL A 157 15.55 -5.43 14.96
C VAL A 157 16.60 -6.49 14.76
N LYS A 158 16.79 -7.34 15.76
CA LYS A 158 17.64 -8.52 15.67
C LYS A 158 16.95 -9.60 14.84
N PHE A 159 17.72 -10.27 14.03
CA PHE A 159 17.30 -11.48 13.30
C PHE A 159 18.42 -12.50 13.30
N SER A 160 18.10 -13.75 13.00
CA SER A 160 19.06 -14.82 12.91
C SER A 160 18.84 -15.62 11.63
N SER A 161 19.91 -15.94 10.95
CA SER A 161 19.91 -16.84 9.78
C SER A 161 21.04 -17.85 9.98
N PRO A 162 20.72 -19.07 10.48
CA PRO A 162 21.76 -20.02 10.90
C PRO A 162 22.53 -20.65 9.75
N HIS A 163 21.96 -20.70 8.56
CA HIS A 163 22.53 -21.41 7.41
C HIS A 163 23.24 -20.49 6.41
N PHE A 164 22.70 -19.30 6.20
CA PHE A 164 23.23 -18.34 5.21
C PHE A 164 23.29 -16.93 5.79
N ARG A 165 24.28 -16.16 5.33
CA ARG A 165 24.37 -14.75 5.72
C ARG A 165 23.25 -13.93 5.08
N THR A 166 22.68 -13.03 5.84
CA THR A 166 21.76 -12.01 5.33
C THR A 166 22.53 -10.92 4.59
N LEU A 167 21.81 -10.13 3.79
CA LEU A 167 22.39 -8.97 3.16
C LEU A 167 22.81 -7.93 4.22
N LYS A 168 23.95 -7.30 4.03
CA LYS A 168 24.52 -6.31 4.96
C LYS A 168 23.59 -5.12 5.22
N GLU A 169 22.81 -4.74 4.22
CA GLU A 169 21.86 -3.63 4.28
C GLU A 169 20.75 -3.84 5.33
N PHE A 170 20.52 -5.08 5.76
CA PHE A 170 19.55 -5.38 6.82
C PHE A 170 20.17 -5.39 8.23
N GLU A 171 21.50 -5.37 8.32
CA GLU A 171 22.17 -5.40 9.62
C GLU A 171 21.86 -4.14 10.43
N LYS A 172 21.45 -4.32 11.69
CA LYS A 172 21.13 -3.24 12.63
C LYS A 172 20.06 -2.24 12.12
N THR A 173 19.15 -2.68 11.22
CA THR A 173 18.09 -1.83 10.72
C THR A 173 16.81 -1.96 11.53
N SER A 174 16.10 -0.85 11.68
CA SER A 174 14.73 -0.79 12.18
C SER A 174 13.70 -1.14 11.09
N TYR A 175 12.44 -1.32 11.44
CA TYR A 175 11.38 -1.51 10.44
C TYR A 175 11.23 -0.29 9.53
N ALA A 176 11.33 0.93 10.05
CA ALA A 176 11.29 2.14 9.25
C ALA A 176 12.39 2.13 8.17
N GLN A 177 13.64 1.88 8.55
CA GLN A 177 14.76 1.80 7.62
C GLN A 177 14.61 0.67 6.59
N ARG A 178 14.01 -0.48 6.96
CA ARG A 178 13.75 -1.56 6.01
C ARG A 178 12.70 -1.20 4.96
N TYR A 179 11.69 -0.42 5.33
CA TYR A 179 10.71 0.09 4.36
C TYR A 179 11.34 1.13 3.42
N GLU A 180 12.17 2.03 3.94
CA GLU A 180 12.92 3.00 3.11
C GLU A 180 13.87 2.30 2.13
N GLY A 181 14.70 1.37 2.61
CA GLY A 181 15.61 0.62 1.76
C GLY A 181 14.94 -0.36 0.78
N GLY A 182 13.71 -0.80 1.08
CA GLY A 182 12.92 -1.63 0.18
C GLY A 182 12.38 -0.85 -1.02
N SER A 183 12.16 0.46 -0.89
CA SER A 183 11.70 1.31 -1.99
C SER A 183 12.76 1.45 -3.10
N ASP A 184 14.04 1.47 -2.74
CA ASP A 184 15.14 1.61 -3.70
C ASP A 184 15.41 0.31 -4.49
N LYS A 185 15.04 -0.85 -3.93
CA LYS A 185 15.25 -2.18 -4.55
C LYS A 185 14.17 -2.58 -5.55
N SER A 186 13.04 -1.91 -5.57
CA SER A 186 11.92 -2.22 -6.48
C SER A 186 12.04 -1.61 -7.87
N CYS A 187 13.08 -0.81 -8.13
CA CYS A 187 13.29 -0.08 -9.39
C CYS A 187 14.21 -0.79 -10.40
N HIS A 188 14.56 -2.08 -10.19
CA HIS A 188 15.41 -2.84 -11.13
C HIS A 188 14.69 -4.00 -11.77
#